data_131744eb03aec36917680b3a21c15661
#
_entry.id   131744eb03aec36917680b3a21c15661
#
_cell.length_a   1.000
_cell.length_b   1.000
_cell.length_c   1.000
_cell.angle_alpha   90.00
_cell.angle_beta   90.00
_cell.angle_gamma   90.00
#
_symmetry.space_group_name_H-M   'P 1'
#
loop_
_entity.id
_entity.type
_entity.pdbx_description
1 polymer ?
#
loop_
_entity_poly.entity_id
_entity_poly.type
_entity_poly.pdbx_seq_one_letter_code
_entity_poly.pdbx_strand_id
1 'polypeptide(L)'
;GHSYTYLNSTWGKIVDILMDSKCMNPIIYIDELDKVSKTEQGKEIIGILTHLIDPTQNTNFQDKYFTGINIDVSKILFIFSYNDPEQIDKILLDRIHRIKFENLTIEEKITIVNKFILPEINNKMGFENIVVIDDECIEYIIKSYTSEPGVRKLKEILFDLYGEINLQLLKDDSSKTVPINIKISNLEKEYLTKYDKIKEKQIHREPEIGIINGLWANSLGCGGIIPIQTLFYPSSVFLELKLTGLQGDVMKESMNVAKTLAWKLTKKT
;
A
#
# COMPACT_ATOMS: atom_id res chain seq x y z
N GLY A 1 9.14 -0.84 -29.42
CA GLY A 1 9.51 -1.71 -30.54
C GLY A 1 11.00 -1.66 -30.83
N HIS A 2 11.42 -2.51 -31.70
CA HIS A 2 12.79 -2.52 -32.23
C HIS A 2 12.78 -2.03 -33.68
N SER A 3 13.91 -1.50 -34.16
CA SER A 3 14.03 -1.14 -35.57
C SER A 3 13.78 -2.36 -36.45
N TYR A 4 13.06 -2.17 -37.54
CA TYR A 4 12.76 -3.24 -38.51
C TYR A 4 13.99 -3.91 -39.15
N THR A 5 15.16 -3.31 -38.96
CA THR A 5 16.44 -3.87 -39.46
C THR A 5 16.96 -5.03 -38.61
N TYR A 6 16.42 -5.27 -37.43
CA TYR A 6 16.83 -6.39 -36.58
C TYR A 6 16.02 -7.65 -36.86
N LEU A 7 16.67 -8.79 -36.82
CA LEU A 7 16.00 -10.09 -36.92
C LEU A 7 15.02 -10.27 -35.76
N ASN A 8 13.80 -10.74 -36.05
CA ASN A 8 12.70 -10.90 -35.08
C ASN A 8 12.24 -9.58 -34.42
N SER A 9 12.46 -8.43 -35.08
CA SER A 9 11.93 -7.16 -34.60
C SER A 9 10.40 -7.12 -34.66
N THR A 10 9.81 -6.44 -33.69
CA THR A 10 8.35 -6.21 -33.60
C THR A 10 8.09 -4.75 -33.28
N TRP A 11 6.86 -4.32 -33.60
CA TRP A 11 6.39 -2.99 -33.19
C TRP A 11 6.24 -2.86 -31.67
N GLY A 12 6.12 -1.64 -31.20
CA GLY A 12 6.01 -1.34 -29.78
C GLY A 12 4.61 -1.57 -29.21
N LYS A 13 4.54 -1.65 -27.88
CA LYS A 13 3.28 -1.96 -27.18
C LYS A 13 2.17 -0.93 -27.42
N ILE A 14 2.48 0.34 -27.67
CA ILE A 14 1.48 1.36 -27.96
C ILE A 14 0.78 1.04 -29.29
N VAL A 15 1.54 0.67 -30.31
CA VAL A 15 0.97 0.27 -31.62
C VAL A 15 0.12 -1.01 -31.48
N ASP A 16 0.60 -1.95 -30.70
CA ASP A 16 -0.11 -3.20 -30.39
C ASP A 16 -1.49 -2.92 -29.75
N ILE A 17 -1.53 -2.04 -28.74
CA ILE A 17 -2.77 -1.61 -28.09
C ILE A 17 -3.73 -0.92 -29.09
N LEU A 18 -3.21 -0.05 -29.96
CA LEU A 18 -4.03 0.61 -30.97
C LEU A 18 -4.64 -0.38 -31.98
N MET A 19 -3.86 -1.39 -32.39
CA MET A 19 -4.33 -2.44 -33.27
C MET A 19 -5.39 -3.34 -32.60
N ASP A 20 -5.16 -3.72 -31.35
CA ASP A 20 -6.09 -4.56 -30.59
C ASP A 20 -7.41 -3.83 -30.29
N SER A 21 -7.32 -2.56 -29.89
CA SER A 21 -8.49 -1.73 -29.59
C SER A 21 -9.27 -1.29 -30.82
N LYS A 22 -8.65 -1.33 -32.01
CA LYS A 22 -9.22 -0.88 -33.29
C LYS A 22 -9.74 0.55 -33.25
N CYS A 23 -9.21 1.39 -32.36
CA CYS A 23 -9.57 2.80 -32.25
C CYS A 23 -8.35 3.66 -31.94
N MET A 24 -8.41 4.95 -32.29
CA MET A 24 -7.30 5.90 -32.06
C MET A 24 -7.46 6.69 -30.75
N ASN A 25 -8.50 6.38 -29.97
CA ASN A 25 -8.82 7.04 -28.70
C ASN A 25 -9.06 6.04 -27.56
N PRO A 26 -8.24 4.99 -27.41
CA PRO A 26 -8.41 4.06 -26.30
C PRO A 26 -8.08 4.74 -24.96
N ILE A 27 -8.53 4.10 -23.87
CA ILE A 27 -8.07 4.43 -22.53
C ILE A 27 -6.90 3.48 -22.22
N ILE A 28 -5.74 4.05 -21.95
CA ILE A 28 -4.55 3.27 -21.55
C ILE A 28 -4.32 3.48 -20.07
N TYR A 29 -4.47 2.40 -19.31
CA TYR A 29 -4.19 2.38 -17.87
C TYR A 29 -2.80 1.77 -17.60
N ILE A 30 -1.99 2.48 -16.85
CA ILE A 30 -0.64 2.05 -16.44
C ILE A 30 -0.58 2.05 -14.92
N ASP A 31 -0.45 0.87 -14.35
CA ASP A 31 -0.38 0.67 -12.91
C ASP A 31 1.07 0.75 -12.40
N GLU A 32 1.22 1.16 -11.14
CA GLU A 32 2.50 1.21 -10.43
C GLU A 32 3.59 2.02 -11.16
N LEU A 33 3.26 3.22 -11.64
CA LEU A 33 4.19 4.09 -12.35
C LEU A 33 5.45 4.42 -11.53
N ASP A 34 5.36 4.44 -10.20
CA ASP A 34 6.47 4.65 -9.26
C ASP A 34 7.46 3.49 -9.21
N LYS A 35 7.12 2.32 -9.80
CA LYS A 35 8.00 1.14 -9.86
C LYS A 35 8.89 1.10 -11.11
N VAL A 36 8.75 2.05 -12.01
CA VAL A 36 9.65 2.14 -13.17
C VAL A 36 11.09 2.32 -12.67
N SER A 37 11.95 1.40 -13.07
CA SER A 37 13.34 1.35 -12.58
C SER A 37 14.12 2.61 -12.98
N LYS A 38 15.09 3.02 -12.14
CA LYS A 38 16.00 4.13 -12.43
C LYS A 38 17.18 3.74 -13.37
N THR A 39 17.09 2.59 -14.03
CA THR A 39 18.05 2.12 -15.04
C THR A 39 17.90 2.91 -16.34
N GLU A 40 18.86 2.75 -17.25
CA GLU A 40 18.78 3.39 -18.59
C GLU A 40 17.49 2.99 -19.34
N GLN A 41 17.05 1.73 -19.22
CA GLN A 41 15.79 1.27 -19.80
C GLN A 41 14.58 1.97 -19.17
N GLY A 42 14.60 2.16 -17.85
CA GLY A 42 13.53 2.90 -17.15
C GLY A 42 13.48 4.37 -17.58
N LYS A 43 14.60 5.03 -17.77
CA LYS A 43 14.68 6.39 -18.32
C LYS A 43 14.12 6.47 -19.74
N GLU A 44 14.41 5.48 -20.57
CA GLU A 44 13.83 5.39 -21.91
C GLU A 44 12.30 5.29 -21.88
N ILE A 45 11.75 4.44 -21.00
CA ILE A 45 10.30 4.30 -20.79
C ILE A 45 9.68 5.64 -20.37
N ILE A 46 10.28 6.31 -19.39
CA ILE A 46 9.82 7.62 -18.91
C ILE A 46 9.86 8.65 -20.04
N GLY A 47 10.92 8.68 -20.82
CA GLY A 47 11.03 9.55 -21.99
C GLY A 47 9.91 9.30 -23.00
N ILE A 48 9.60 8.04 -23.30
CA ILE A 48 8.49 7.67 -24.20
C ILE A 48 7.14 8.10 -23.61
N LEU A 49 6.89 7.83 -22.33
CA LEU A 49 5.64 8.24 -21.67
C LEU A 49 5.48 9.75 -21.67
N THR A 50 6.55 10.49 -21.38
CA THR A 50 6.52 11.95 -21.42
C THR A 50 6.15 12.47 -22.80
N HIS A 51 6.67 11.87 -23.87
CA HIS A 51 6.33 12.20 -25.26
C HIS A 51 4.87 11.91 -25.62
N LEU A 52 4.36 10.78 -25.13
CA LEU A 52 2.97 10.34 -25.40
C LEU A 52 1.94 11.27 -24.76
N ILE A 53 2.22 11.80 -23.57
CA ILE A 53 1.29 12.65 -22.83
C ILE A 53 1.47 14.15 -23.12
N ASP A 54 2.57 14.54 -23.77
CA ASP A 54 2.84 15.94 -24.10
C ASP A 54 1.99 16.40 -25.30
N PRO A 55 1.05 17.36 -25.13
CA PRO A 55 0.19 17.81 -26.21
C PRO A 55 0.91 18.41 -27.41
N THR A 56 2.17 18.85 -27.22
CA THR A 56 2.97 19.44 -28.32
C THR A 56 3.63 18.38 -29.19
N GLN A 57 3.73 17.15 -28.73
CA GLN A 57 4.49 16.08 -29.38
C GLN A 57 3.67 14.84 -29.73
N ASN A 58 2.55 14.63 -29.05
CA ASN A 58 1.74 13.41 -29.16
C ASN A 58 1.02 13.23 -30.51
N THR A 59 0.92 14.25 -31.32
CA THR A 59 0.42 14.16 -32.71
C THR A 59 1.44 13.52 -33.68
N ASN A 60 2.70 13.47 -33.29
CA ASN A 60 3.80 13.00 -34.14
C ASN A 60 4.56 11.83 -33.48
N PHE A 61 3.86 10.96 -32.79
CA PHE A 61 4.47 9.78 -32.19
C PHE A 61 5.01 8.84 -33.28
N GLN A 62 6.26 8.40 -33.15
CA GLN A 62 6.87 7.42 -34.04
C GLN A 62 7.29 6.17 -33.28
N ASP A 63 6.84 5.02 -33.74
CA ASP A 63 7.36 3.75 -33.26
C ASP A 63 8.67 3.40 -33.98
N LYS A 64 9.63 2.84 -33.26
CA LYS A 64 10.94 2.45 -33.82
C LYS A 64 10.83 1.44 -34.97
N TYR A 65 9.79 0.63 -34.99
CA TYR A 65 9.54 -0.31 -36.10
C TYR A 65 9.00 0.39 -37.33
N PHE A 66 8.11 1.37 -37.17
CA PHE A 66 7.51 2.15 -38.25
C PHE A 66 8.22 3.49 -38.42
N THR A 67 9.53 3.46 -38.62
CA THR A 67 10.33 4.67 -38.81
C THR A 67 9.80 5.54 -39.94
N GLY A 68 9.56 6.82 -39.68
CA GLY A 68 9.07 7.80 -40.64
C GLY A 68 7.53 7.84 -40.76
N ILE A 69 6.81 7.03 -40.03
CA ILE A 69 5.33 7.09 -39.96
C ILE A 69 4.93 7.77 -38.64
N ASN A 70 4.26 8.91 -38.76
CA ASN A 70 3.69 9.61 -37.61
C ASN A 70 2.32 9.03 -37.25
N ILE A 71 2.14 8.72 -35.99
CA ILE A 71 0.90 8.22 -35.41
C ILE A 71 0.36 9.30 -34.49
N ASP A 72 -0.84 9.77 -34.74
CA ASP A 72 -1.52 10.74 -33.86
C ASP A 72 -2.12 10.00 -32.66
N VAL A 73 -1.51 10.19 -31.49
CA VAL A 73 -1.97 9.61 -30.20
C VAL A 73 -2.60 10.66 -29.28
N SER A 74 -2.88 11.86 -29.79
CA SER A 74 -3.39 12.99 -29.01
C SER A 74 -4.77 12.75 -28.38
N LYS A 75 -5.53 11.80 -28.91
CA LYS A 75 -6.86 11.43 -28.42
C LYS A 75 -6.89 10.28 -27.43
N ILE A 76 -5.73 9.71 -27.09
CA ILE A 76 -5.62 8.66 -26.09
C ILE A 76 -5.76 9.28 -24.71
N LEU A 77 -6.61 8.67 -23.86
CA LEU A 77 -6.65 9.00 -22.43
C LEU A 77 -5.68 8.08 -21.66
N PHE A 78 -4.66 8.68 -21.09
CA PHE A 78 -3.73 7.96 -20.20
C PHE A 78 -4.18 8.11 -18.75
N ILE A 79 -4.27 6.99 -18.04
CA ILE A 79 -4.54 6.93 -16.60
C ILE A 79 -3.37 6.20 -15.95
N PHE A 80 -2.77 6.85 -14.95
CA PHE A 80 -1.65 6.30 -14.20
C PHE A 80 -2.06 6.09 -12.75
N SER A 81 -1.67 4.96 -12.16
CA SER A 81 -1.72 4.79 -10.71
C SER A 81 -0.30 4.71 -10.13
N TYR A 82 -0.13 5.24 -8.93
CA TYR A 82 1.12 5.17 -8.19
C TYR A 82 0.89 5.40 -6.70
N ASN A 83 1.81 4.93 -5.88
CA ASN A 83 1.76 5.09 -4.43
C ASN A 83 2.67 6.22 -3.95
N ASP A 84 3.87 6.32 -4.51
CA ASP A 84 4.89 7.27 -4.08
C ASP A 84 5.27 8.23 -5.22
N PRO A 85 4.79 9.49 -5.18
CA PRO A 85 5.13 10.48 -6.20
C PRO A 85 6.61 10.85 -6.23
N GLU A 86 7.36 10.65 -5.13
CA GLU A 86 8.79 11.00 -5.07
C GLU A 86 9.67 10.02 -5.87
N GLN A 87 9.14 8.84 -6.17
CA GLN A 87 9.82 7.86 -7.01
C GLN A 87 9.65 8.12 -8.51
N ILE A 88 8.66 8.95 -8.90
CA ILE A 88 8.37 9.26 -10.29
C ILE A 88 9.26 10.41 -10.76
N ASP A 89 9.65 10.36 -12.04
CA ASP A 89 10.38 11.46 -12.66
C ASP A 89 9.54 12.75 -12.64
N LYS A 90 10.15 13.85 -12.22
CA LYS A 90 9.48 15.13 -12.03
C LYS A 90 8.90 15.69 -13.33
N ILE A 91 9.59 15.50 -14.47
CA ILE A 91 9.14 16.00 -15.75
C ILE A 91 7.86 15.29 -16.21
N LEU A 92 7.78 13.97 -15.96
CA LEU A 92 6.58 13.20 -16.23
C LEU A 92 5.45 13.59 -15.27
N LEU A 93 5.76 13.73 -13.98
CA LEU A 93 4.77 14.06 -12.94
C LEU A 93 4.14 15.43 -13.14
N ASP A 94 4.89 16.42 -13.64
CA ASP A 94 4.39 17.77 -13.93
C ASP A 94 3.37 17.81 -15.07
N ARG A 95 3.33 16.79 -15.93
CA ARG A 95 2.39 16.65 -17.03
C ARG A 95 1.14 15.86 -16.70
N ILE A 96 1.09 15.27 -15.51
CA ILE A 96 -0.01 14.43 -15.04
C ILE A 96 -0.90 15.23 -14.10
N HIS A 97 -2.21 15.27 -14.37
CA HIS A 97 -3.17 15.77 -13.40
C HIS A 97 -3.30 14.76 -12.24
N ARG A 98 -3.03 15.21 -11.01
CA ARG A 98 -2.98 14.33 -9.85
C ARG A 98 -4.29 14.36 -9.08
N ILE A 99 -4.82 13.18 -8.81
CA ILE A 99 -5.97 12.97 -7.93
C ILE A 99 -5.49 12.14 -6.74
N LYS A 100 -5.56 12.72 -5.54
CA LYS A 100 -5.14 12.03 -4.32
C LYS A 100 -6.31 11.28 -3.72
N PHE A 101 -6.09 10.01 -3.41
CA PHE A 101 -7.00 9.20 -2.61
C PHE A 101 -6.55 9.22 -1.16
N GLU A 102 -7.44 9.57 -0.28
CA GLU A 102 -7.20 9.53 1.18
C GLU A 102 -7.34 8.09 1.69
N ASN A 103 -6.75 7.83 2.87
CA ASN A 103 -6.93 6.55 3.54
C ASN A 103 -8.38 6.41 4.00
N LEU A 104 -8.91 5.18 3.91
CA LEU A 104 -10.27 4.89 4.35
C LEU A 104 -10.38 4.95 5.87
N THR A 105 -11.43 5.59 6.37
CA THR A 105 -11.83 5.55 7.78
C THR A 105 -12.40 4.18 8.14
N ILE A 106 -12.52 3.88 9.43
CA ILE A 106 -13.12 2.61 9.90
C ILE A 106 -14.57 2.48 9.43
N GLU A 107 -15.33 3.57 9.49
CA GLU A 107 -16.73 3.60 9.06
C GLU A 107 -16.89 3.35 7.56
N GLU A 108 -16.00 3.93 6.75
CA GLU A 108 -15.98 3.69 5.31
C GLU A 108 -15.61 2.23 4.99
N LYS A 109 -14.64 1.65 5.73
CA LYS A 109 -14.27 0.24 5.59
C LYS A 109 -15.42 -0.68 5.93
N ILE A 110 -16.14 -0.44 7.03
CA ILE A 110 -17.35 -1.20 7.41
C ILE A 110 -18.42 -1.07 6.32
N THR A 111 -18.63 0.12 5.78
CA THR A 111 -19.57 0.35 4.68
C THR A 111 -19.21 -0.46 3.44
N ILE A 112 -17.93 -0.49 3.08
CA ILE A 112 -17.42 -1.28 1.94
C ILE A 112 -17.60 -2.78 2.19
N VAL A 113 -17.32 -3.24 3.41
CA VAL A 113 -17.52 -4.64 3.79
C VAL A 113 -18.98 -5.04 3.59
N ASN A 114 -19.90 -4.29 4.18
CA ASN A 114 -21.33 -4.62 4.14
C ASN A 114 -21.94 -4.53 2.75
N LYS A 115 -21.56 -3.51 1.95
CA LYS A 115 -22.17 -3.27 0.63
C LYS A 115 -21.55 -4.09 -0.49
N PHE A 116 -20.27 -4.46 -0.38
CA PHE A 116 -19.55 -5.07 -1.51
C PHE A 116 -18.87 -6.39 -1.15
N ILE A 117 -18.11 -6.45 -0.03
CA ILE A 117 -17.29 -7.61 0.28
C ILE A 117 -18.15 -8.79 0.74
N LEU A 118 -19.03 -8.58 1.71
CA LEU A 118 -19.90 -9.67 2.20
C LEU A 118 -20.86 -10.20 1.13
N PRO A 119 -21.53 -9.36 0.31
CA PRO A 119 -22.31 -9.85 -0.82
C PRO A 119 -21.49 -10.65 -1.84
N GLU A 120 -20.27 -10.20 -2.13
CA GLU A 120 -19.37 -10.95 -3.04
C GLU A 120 -19.00 -12.33 -2.48
N ILE A 121 -18.66 -12.39 -1.18
CA ILE A 121 -18.33 -13.66 -0.50
C ILE A 121 -19.54 -14.59 -0.48
N ASN A 122 -20.68 -14.08 -0.07
CA ASN A 122 -21.93 -14.85 0.00
C ASN A 122 -22.30 -15.42 -1.37
N ASN A 123 -22.21 -14.63 -2.42
CA ASN A 123 -22.48 -15.10 -3.79
C ASN A 123 -21.50 -16.19 -4.24
N LYS A 124 -20.20 -16.00 -3.98
CA LYS A 124 -19.17 -16.98 -4.36
C LYS A 124 -19.26 -18.31 -3.60
N MET A 125 -19.69 -18.27 -2.33
CA MET A 125 -19.76 -19.44 -1.45
C MET A 125 -21.16 -20.02 -1.32
N GLY A 126 -22.18 -19.37 -1.86
CA GLY A 126 -23.58 -19.81 -1.71
C GLY A 126 -24.12 -19.63 -0.29
N PHE A 127 -23.63 -18.64 0.47
CA PHE A 127 -23.92 -18.43 1.89
C PHE A 127 -25.02 -17.37 2.13
N GLU A 128 -26.01 -17.29 1.25
CA GLU A 128 -27.11 -16.36 1.43
C GLU A 128 -27.84 -16.65 2.77
N ASN A 129 -27.79 -15.68 3.70
CA ASN A 129 -28.39 -15.75 5.03
C ASN A 129 -27.88 -16.88 5.96
N ILE A 130 -26.73 -17.50 5.65
CA ILE A 130 -26.13 -18.55 6.48
C ILE A 130 -25.24 -17.97 7.57
N VAL A 131 -24.50 -16.91 7.26
CA VAL A 131 -23.54 -16.27 8.17
C VAL A 131 -23.95 -14.82 8.40
N VAL A 132 -23.98 -14.41 9.65
CA VAL A 132 -24.21 -13.03 10.07
C VAL A 132 -23.00 -12.56 10.87
N ILE A 133 -22.41 -11.45 10.44
CA ILE A 133 -21.32 -10.78 11.13
C ILE A 133 -21.71 -9.35 11.46
N ASP A 134 -21.59 -8.97 12.73
CA ASP A 134 -21.94 -7.63 13.20
C ASP A 134 -20.83 -6.63 12.92
N ASP A 135 -21.18 -5.36 12.79
CA ASP A 135 -20.24 -4.25 12.56
C ASP A 135 -19.16 -4.17 13.66
N GLU A 136 -19.48 -4.49 14.90
CA GLU A 136 -18.52 -4.58 15.99
C GLU A 136 -17.44 -5.63 15.75
N CYS A 137 -17.79 -6.77 15.15
CA CYS A 137 -16.84 -7.82 14.78
C CYS A 137 -15.94 -7.37 13.64
N ILE A 138 -16.49 -6.67 12.65
CA ILE A 138 -15.74 -6.09 11.53
C ILE A 138 -14.76 -5.06 12.06
N GLU A 139 -15.21 -4.14 12.91
CA GLU A 139 -14.38 -3.13 13.54
C GLU A 139 -13.23 -3.76 14.35
N TYR A 140 -13.55 -4.82 15.10
CA TYR A 140 -12.55 -5.58 15.85
C TYR A 140 -11.47 -6.18 14.93
N ILE A 141 -11.85 -6.79 13.80
CA ILE A 141 -10.90 -7.31 12.80
C ILE A 141 -10.03 -6.18 12.25
N ILE A 142 -10.63 -5.04 11.90
CA ILE A 142 -9.91 -3.88 11.37
C ILE A 142 -8.85 -3.40 12.37
N LYS A 143 -9.22 -3.20 13.62
CA LYS A 143 -8.31 -2.67 14.66
C LYS A 143 -7.23 -3.66 15.08
N SER A 144 -7.57 -4.95 15.15
CA SER A 144 -6.69 -5.94 15.77
C SER A 144 -5.84 -6.72 14.77
N TYR A 145 -6.22 -6.81 13.50
CA TYR A 145 -5.54 -7.66 12.51
C TYR A 145 -5.14 -6.96 11.22
N THR A 146 -5.70 -5.76 10.94
CA THR A 146 -5.35 -5.03 9.73
C THR A 146 -4.68 -3.69 10.06
N SER A 147 -3.54 -3.40 9.43
CA SER A 147 -2.88 -2.11 9.49
C SER A 147 -2.65 -1.63 8.06
N GLU A 148 -3.74 -1.34 7.37
CA GLU A 148 -3.72 -0.98 5.96
C GLU A 148 -4.58 0.25 5.68
N PRO A 149 -4.23 1.08 4.68
CA PRO A 149 -5.04 2.24 4.29
C PRO A 149 -6.36 1.84 3.60
N GLY A 150 -6.39 0.70 2.93
CA GLY A 150 -7.53 0.15 2.20
C GLY A 150 -8.23 -1.00 2.91
N VAL A 151 -8.78 -1.93 2.12
CA VAL A 151 -9.56 -3.09 2.59
C VAL A 151 -9.08 -4.42 2.02
N ARG A 152 -7.88 -4.48 1.43
CA ARG A 152 -7.37 -5.68 0.76
C ARG A 152 -7.13 -6.83 1.74
N LYS A 153 -6.41 -6.56 2.82
CA LYS A 153 -6.14 -7.53 3.89
C LYS A 153 -7.42 -7.92 4.64
N LEU A 154 -8.29 -6.92 4.89
CA LEU A 154 -9.58 -7.15 5.50
C LEU A 154 -10.43 -8.12 4.65
N LYS A 155 -10.48 -7.91 3.34
CA LYS A 155 -11.17 -8.81 2.41
C LYS A 155 -10.60 -10.23 2.45
N GLU A 156 -9.28 -10.38 2.47
CA GLU A 156 -8.61 -11.68 2.60
C GLU A 156 -9.00 -12.40 3.89
N ILE A 157 -8.95 -11.71 5.03
CA ILE A 157 -9.33 -12.25 6.34
C ILE A 157 -10.80 -12.70 6.35
N LEU A 158 -11.69 -11.90 5.78
CA LEU A 158 -13.11 -12.26 5.70
C LEU A 158 -13.35 -13.47 4.79
N PHE A 159 -12.66 -13.57 3.66
CA PHE A 159 -12.74 -14.77 2.81
C PHE A 159 -12.27 -16.02 3.54
N ASP A 160 -11.15 -15.96 4.25
CA ASP A 160 -10.62 -17.06 5.03
C ASP A 160 -11.57 -17.47 6.17
N LEU A 161 -12.15 -16.49 6.86
CA LEU A 161 -13.14 -16.73 7.92
C LEU A 161 -14.35 -17.49 7.39
N TYR A 162 -14.91 -17.06 6.27
CA TYR A 162 -16.03 -17.76 5.62
C TYR A 162 -15.62 -19.14 5.10
N GLY A 163 -14.37 -19.29 4.64
CA GLY A 163 -13.80 -20.58 4.24
C GLY A 163 -13.73 -21.58 5.41
N GLU A 164 -13.29 -21.12 6.60
CA GLU A 164 -13.27 -21.96 7.80
C GLU A 164 -14.69 -22.36 8.25
N ILE A 165 -15.65 -21.44 8.17
CA ILE A 165 -17.05 -21.76 8.46
C ILE A 165 -17.57 -22.82 7.49
N ASN A 166 -17.26 -22.69 6.20
CA ASN A 166 -17.63 -23.66 5.19
C ASN A 166 -17.07 -25.07 5.49
N LEU A 167 -15.77 -25.10 5.84
CA LEU A 167 -15.13 -26.36 6.25
C LEU A 167 -15.78 -26.97 7.49
N GLN A 168 -16.20 -26.17 8.46
CA GLN A 168 -16.88 -26.67 9.64
C GLN A 168 -18.28 -27.22 9.30
N LEU A 169 -19.04 -26.52 8.45
CA LEU A 169 -20.36 -27.00 8.00
C LEU A 169 -20.28 -28.31 7.22
N LEU A 170 -19.20 -28.50 6.46
CA LEU A 170 -18.98 -29.74 5.69
C LEU A 170 -18.52 -30.92 6.57
N LYS A 171 -17.85 -30.64 7.69
CA LYS A 171 -17.33 -31.68 8.60
C LYS A 171 -18.32 -32.11 9.67
N ASP A 172 -19.17 -31.21 10.11
CA ASP A 172 -20.10 -31.43 11.22
C ASP A 172 -21.47 -31.77 10.66
N ASP A 173 -21.87 -33.02 10.84
CA ASP A 173 -23.24 -33.44 10.62
C ASP A 173 -24.15 -32.80 11.66
N SER A 174 -24.91 -31.80 11.27
CA SER A 174 -26.21 -31.43 11.88
C SER A 174 -26.24 -30.70 13.23
N SER A 175 -25.17 -30.18 13.82
CA SER A 175 -25.26 -29.52 15.14
C SER A 175 -25.31 -27.99 15.15
N LYS A 176 -24.98 -27.31 14.04
CA LYS A 176 -25.02 -25.84 14.00
C LYS A 176 -26.34 -25.32 13.44
N THR A 177 -27.06 -24.56 14.26
CA THR A 177 -28.25 -23.85 13.82
C THR A 177 -27.90 -22.69 12.91
N VAL A 178 -28.47 -22.66 11.72
CA VAL A 178 -28.36 -21.54 10.77
C VAL A 178 -29.43 -20.50 11.16
N PRO A 179 -29.14 -19.19 11.17
CA PRO A 179 -27.88 -18.54 10.79
C PRO A 179 -26.79 -18.61 11.88
N ILE A 180 -25.53 -18.70 11.42
CA ILE A 180 -24.35 -18.66 12.31
C ILE A 180 -24.02 -17.21 12.61
N ASN A 181 -24.21 -16.82 13.87
CA ASN A 181 -23.85 -15.48 14.34
C ASN A 181 -22.41 -15.47 14.85
N ILE A 182 -21.55 -14.68 14.20
CA ILE A 182 -20.15 -14.53 14.56
C ILE A 182 -20.04 -13.52 15.70
N LYS A 183 -19.43 -13.94 16.82
CA LYS A 183 -19.14 -13.08 17.97
C LYS A 183 -17.64 -12.90 18.14
N ILE A 184 -17.22 -11.79 18.72
CA ILE A 184 -15.80 -11.47 18.97
C ILE A 184 -15.11 -12.59 19.75
N SER A 185 -15.80 -13.21 20.73
CA SER A 185 -15.23 -14.32 21.53
C SER A 185 -14.83 -15.55 20.72
N ASN A 186 -15.52 -15.79 19.60
CA ASN A 186 -15.26 -16.94 18.72
C ASN A 186 -14.25 -16.62 17.63
N LEU A 187 -14.16 -15.34 17.23
CA LEU A 187 -13.24 -14.88 16.17
C LEU A 187 -11.79 -15.32 16.44
N GLU A 188 -11.27 -15.04 17.63
CA GLU A 188 -9.86 -15.34 17.96
C GLU A 188 -9.58 -16.84 18.07
N LYS A 189 -10.50 -17.58 18.66
CA LYS A 189 -10.29 -18.99 19.01
C LYS A 189 -10.53 -19.95 17.86
N GLU A 190 -11.49 -19.62 17.01
CA GLU A 190 -11.98 -20.56 15.99
C GLU A 190 -11.57 -20.16 14.57
N TYR A 191 -11.58 -18.85 14.25
CA TYR A 191 -11.48 -18.41 12.86
C TYR A 191 -10.20 -17.67 12.52
N LEU A 192 -9.61 -16.92 13.46
CA LEU A 192 -8.44 -16.06 13.22
C LEU A 192 -7.14 -16.65 13.76
N THR A 193 -7.08 -17.94 14.02
CA THR A 193 -5.89 -18.63 14.56
C THR A 193 -4.67 -18.55 13.67
N LYS A 194 -4.86 -18.35 12.37
CA LYS A 194 -3.78 -18.20 11.37
C LYS A 194 -3.18 -16.80 11.32
N TYR A 195 -3.84 -15.83 11.94
CA TYR A 195 -3.45 -14.42 11.87
C TYR A 195 -2.88 -13.95 13.19
N ASP A 196 -1.75 -13.28 13.10
CA ASP A 196 -1.15 -12.64 14.27
C ASP A 196 -1.89 -11.34 14.59
N LYS A 197 -2.37 -11.23 15.82
CA LYS A 197 -2.93 -10.00 16.34
C LYS A 197 -1.86 -8.92 16.41
N ILE A 198 -2.22 -7.71 16.01
CA ILE A 198 -1.35 -6.54 16.15
C ILE A 198 -1.07 -6.35 17.64
N LYS A 199 0.18 -6.57 18.03
CA LYS A 199 0.61 -6.39 19.40
C LYS A 199 0.71 -4.91 19.70
N GLU A 200 -0.14 -4.42 20.58
CA GLU A 200 0.04 -3.10 21.15
C GLU A 200 1.37 -3.08 21.92
N LYS A 201 2.24 -2.14 21.59
CA LYS A 201 3.48 -1.96 22.33
C LYS A 201 3.13 -1.54 23.75
N GLN A 202 3.67 -2.23 24.73
CA GLN A 202 3.48 -1.87 26.14
C GLN A 202 4.10 -0.50 26.40
N ILE A 203 3.30 0.39 26.98
CA ILE A 203 3.72 1.72 27.38
C ILE A 203 4.43 1.60 28.73
N HIS A 204 5.55 2.29 28.89
CA HIS A 204 6.15 2.41 30.20
C HIS A 204 5.25 3.28 31.09
N ARG A 205 4.74 2.71 32.18
CA ARG A 205 3.68 3.36 33.00
C ARG A 205 4.25 4.27 34.07
N GLU A 206 5.45 3.99 34.56
CA GLU A 206 6.06 4.77 35.63
C GLU A 206 7.22 5.62 35.08
N PRO A 207 7.42 6.85 35.62
CA PRO A 207 8.56 7.67 35.23
C PRO A 207 9.88 6.98 35.63
N GLU A 208 10.75 6.73 34.66
CA GLU A 208 12.07 6.14 34.89
C GLU A 208 13.13 6.93 34.13
N ILE A 209 14.31 7.11 34.75
CA ILE A 209 15.42 7.83 34.11
C ILE A 209 15.93 7.01 32.92
N GLY A 210 15.98 7.68 31.76
CA GLY A 210 16.44 7.02 30.54
C GLY A 210 15.32 6.37 29.72
N ILE A 211 14.06 6.45 30.14
CA ILE A 211 12.92 5.95 29.38
C ILE A 211 11.92 7.07 29.11
N ILE A 212 11.50 7.21 27.87
CA ILE A 212 10.47 8.13 27.44
C ILE A 212 9.53 7.48 26.41
N ASN A 213 8.24 7.73 26.52
CA ASN A 213 7.27 7.31 25.51
C ASN A 213 7.26 8.35 24.36
N GLY A 214 7.83 7.96 23.23
CA GLY A 214 7.79 8.74 22.01
C GLY A 214 6.54 8.46 21.19
N LEU A 215 6.16 9.38 20.31
CA LEU A 215 5.09 9.20 19.34
C LEU A 215 5.69 8.84 17.98
N TRP A 216 5.01 7.97 17.26
CA TRP A 216 5.34 7.70 15.86
C TRP A 216 4.08 7.79 15.00
N ALA A 217 4.26 8.21 13.76
CA ALA A 217 3.23 8.14 12.73
C ALA A 217 3.87 7.66 11.42
N ASN A 218 3.10 6.96 10.61
CA ASN A 218 3.52 6.54 9.27
C ASN A 218 2.73 7.25 8.18
N SER A 219 3.18 7.12 6.94
CA SER A 219 2.51 7.68 5.76
C SER A 219 1.12 7.08 5.49
N LEU A 220 0.80 5.96 6.13
CA LEU A 220 -0.50 5.27 6.02
C LEU A 220 -1.57 5.84 6.98
N GLY A 221 -1.25 6.92 7.70
CA GLY A 221 -2.16 7.52 8.68
C GLY A 221 -2.29 6.76 10.01
N CYS A 222 -1.47 5.74 10.21
CA CYS A 222 -1.39 5.05 11.49
C CYS A 222 -0.34 5.70 12.38
N GLY A 223 -0.61 5.77 13.67
CA GLY A 223 0.31 6.26 14.68
C GLY A 223 0.21 5.48 15.97
N GLY A 224 1.12 5.73 16.87
CA GLY A 224 1.13 5.06 18.16
C GLY A 224 2.25 5.55 19.06
N ILE A 225 2.42 4.86 20.17
CA ILE A 225 3.46 5.13 21.18
C ILE A 225 4.57 4.11 21.02
N ILE A 226 5.81 4.57 21.15
CA ILE A 226 7.01 3.74 21.18
C ILE A 226 7.85 4.12 22.39
N PRO A 227 8.17 3.18 23.30
CA PRO A 227 9.10 3.44 24.39
C PRO A 227 10.53 3.59 23.83
N ILE A 228 11.15 4.71 24.14
CA ILE A 228 12.54 5.02 23.79
C ILE A 228 13.37 4.84 25.06
N GLN A 229 14.32 3.93 25.03
CA GLN A 229 15.23 3.68 26.14
C GLN A 229 16.63 4.17 25.80
N THR A 230 17.25 4.89 26.73
CA THR A 230 18.61 5.41 26.61
C THR A 230 19.48 4.83 27.69
N LEU A 231 20.68 4.38 27.31
CA LEU A 231 21.67 3.80 28.20
C LEU A 231 23.03 4.43 27.95
N PHE A 232 23.79 4.64 29.02
CA PHE A 232 25.20 5.03 28.90
C PHE A 232 26.06 3.79 28.64
N TYR A 233 27.03 3.92 27.76
CA TYR A 233 28.01 2.88 27.51
C TYR A 233 29.41 3.50 27.35
N PRO A 234 30.50 2.75 27.68
CA PRO A 234 31.85 3.22 27.46
C PRO A 234 32.15 3.44 25.99
N SER A 235 32.74 4.59 25.64
CA SER A 235 33.15 4.91 24.28
C SER A 235 34.43 5.71 24.27
N SER A 236 35.27 5.48 23.25
CA SER A 236 36.48 6.27 22.99
C SER A 236 36.17 7.58 22.25
N VAL A 237 34.97 7.70 21.68
CA VAL A 237 34.52 8.88 20.93
C VAL A 237 33.62 9.72 21.80
N PHE A 238 33.90 11.01 21.90
CA PHE A 238 33.11 11.93 22.70
C PHE A 238 31.68 12.03 22.17
N LEU A 239 30.68 11.84 23.03
CA LEU A 239 29.25 11.87 22.70
C LEU A 239 28.86 10.91 21.56
N GLU A 240 29.48 9.76 21.46
CA GLU A 240 29.07 8.75 20.49
C GLU A 240 27.61 8.35 20.72
N LEU A 241 26.83 8.28 19.65
CA LEU A 241 25.43 7.84 19.67
C LEU A 241 25.28 6.56 18.85
N LYS A 242 24.90 5.48 19.51
CA LYS A 242 24.53 4.21 18.86
C LYS A 242 23.02 4.06 18.91
N LEU A 243 22.39 3.96 17.74
CA LEU A 243 20.95 3.78 17.60
C LEU A 243 20.65 2.34 17.18
N THR A 244 19.62 1.75 17.77
CA THR A 244 19.10 0.43 17.43
C THR A 244 17.65 0.53 16.97
N GLY A 245 17.12 -0.47 16.27
CA GLY A 245 15.72 -0.53 15.85
C GLY A 245 15.42 -0.01 14.45
N LEU A 246 16.37 -0.09 13.51
CA LEU A 246 16.18 0.26 12.09
C LEU A 246 15.60 1.68 11.90
N GLN A 247 16.17 2.66 12.55
CA GLN A 247 15.71 4.05 12.51
C GLN A 247 15.92 4.65 11.12
N GLY A 248 14.89 5.35 10.61
CA GLY A 248 15.00 6.18 9.42
C GLY A 248 15.86 7.43 9.66
N ASP A 249 16.25 8.13 8.59
CA ASP A 249 17.19 9.25 8.67
C ASP A 249 16.64 10.42 9.50
N VAL A 250 15.35 10.72 9.40
CA VAL A 250 14.70 11.76 10.21
C VAL A 250 14.82 11.46 11.71
N MET A 251 14.64 10.20 12.13
CA MET A 251 14.77 9.82 13.52
C MET A 251 16.22 9.90 13.99
N LYS A 252 17.19 9.48 13.14
CA LYS A 252 18.62 9.61 13.45
C LYS A 252 19.03 11.06 13.66
N GLU A 253 18.56 11.95 12.81
CA GLU A 253 18.79 13.38 12.93
C GLU A 253 18.19 13.94 14.22
N SER A 254 16.92 13.62 14.52
CA SER A 254 16.24 14.02 15.75
C SER A 254 16.99 13.57 17.01
N MET A 255 17.51 12.34 17.03
CA MET A 255 18.29 11.83 18.15
C MET A 255 19.64 12.54 18.32
N ASN A 256 20.29 12.94 17.22
CA ASN A 256 21.52 13.73 17.28
C ASN A 256 21.27 15.14 17.82
N VAL A 257 20.16 15.77 17.42
CA VAL A 257 19.75 17.07 17.95
C VAL A 257 19.43 16.96 19.46
N ALA A 258 18.64 15.94 19.84
CA ALA A 258 18.30 15.68 21.24
C ALA A 258 19.54 15.46 22.11
N LYS A 259 20.52 14.68 21.65
CA LYS A 259 21.80 14.47 22.32
C LYS A 259 22.55 15.79 22.53
N THR A 260 22.63 16.62 21.51
CA THR A 260 23.33 17.92 21.56
C THR A 260 22.63 18.88 22.55
N LEU A 261 21.30 18.89 22.53
CA LEU A 261 20.49 19.68 23.46
C LEU A 261 20.68 19.21 24.92
N ALA A 262 20.62 17.90 25.14
CA ALA A 262 20.84 17.31 26.47
C ALA A 262 22.21 17.69 27.02
N TRP A 263 23.27 17.59 26.20
CA TRP A 263 24.61 18.02 26.56
C TRP A 263 24.67 19.49 26.96
N LYS A 264 24.01 20.38 26.16
CA LYS A 264 23.98 21.81 26.44
C LYS A 264 23.26 22.13 27.77
N LEU A 265 22.20 21.37 28.10
CA LEU A 265 21.38 21.58 29.29
C LEU A 265 22.00 20.93 30.54
N THR A 266 22.90 19.95 30.39
CA THR A 266 23.61 19.35 31.52
C THR A 266 24.54 20.38 32.12
N LYS A 267 24.35 20.70 33.40
CA LYS A 267 25.24 21.62 34.13
C LYS A 267 26.64 21.00 34.11
N LYS A 268 27.63 21.79 33.68
CA LYS A 268 29.03 21.44 33.88
C LYS A 268 29.29 21.45 35.39
N THR A 269 29.38 20.27 35.99
CA THR A 269 29.94 20.08 37.31
C THR A 269 31.43 20.00 37.18
#